data_aea232df498342695672db469a2259b9
#
_entry.id   aea232df498342695672db469a2259b9
#
_cell.length_a   1.000
_cell.length_b   1.000
_cell.length_c   1.000
_cell.angle_alpha   90.00
_cell.angle_beta   90.00
_cell.angle_gamma   90.00
#
_symmetry.space_group_name_H-M   'P 1'
#
loop_
_entity.id
_entity.type
_entity.pdbx_description
1 polymer ?
#
loop_
_entity_poly.entity_id
_entity_poly.type
_entity_poly.pdbx_seq_one_letter_code
_entity_poly.pdbx_strand_id
1 'polypeptide(L)'
;MKLPFESEYADSIAAIHVIEHFYQWDAIEALKEWNRVLKTGGKLVLELPCMDKVLKYIYMCIKKGINLSPMMGFHVFWGDPKYRDPLMVHKWGYTQAMIKEALEFVGFNGVIFEEPRYHFPVRDMRVLAWK
;
A
#
# COMPACT_ATOMS: atom_id res chain seq x y z
N MET A 1 0.87 -17.13 1.53
CA MET A 1 2.27 -16.86 1.10
C MET A 1 3.17 -17.08 2.31
N LYS A 2 4.31 -17.76 2.16
CA LYS A 2 5.28 -17.96 3.26
C LYS A 2 6.66 -17.51 2.78
N LEU A 3 7.29 -16.60 3.51
CA LEU A 3 8.64 -16.13 3.23
C LEU A 3 9.67 -17.15 3.76
N PRO A 4 10.84 -17.28 3.10
CA PRO A 4 11.88 -18.24 3.50
C PRO A 4 12.71 -17.75 4.71
N PHE A 5 12.05 -17.11 5.67
CA PHE A 5 12.66 -16.59 6.89
C PHE A 5 11.98 -17.17 8.12
N GLU A 6 12.73 -17.32 9.19
CA GLU A 6 12.20 -17.71 10.49
C GLU A 6 11.38 -16.56 11.10
N SER A 7 10.59 -16.87 12.13
CA SER A 7 9.91 -15.84 12.93
C SER A 7 10.96 -14.99 13.66
N GLU A 8 10.66 -13.72 13.87
CA GLU A 8 11.54 -12.78 14.59
C GLU A 8 12.95 -12.62 13.92
N TYR A 9 13.01 -12.69 12.59
CA TYR A 9 14.24 -12.59 11.82
C TYR A 9 14.66 -11.15 11.51
N ALA A 10 13.73 -10.32 11.05
CA ALA A 10 14.02 -9.01 10.48
C ALA A 10 13.78 -7.86 11.47
N ASP A 11 14.69 -6.89 11.50
CA ASP A 11 14.51 -5.64 12.24
C ASP A 11 13.56 -4.69 11.52
N SER A 12 13.49 -4.76 10.19
CA SER A 12 12.55 -3.98 9.39
C SER A 12 12.19 -4.68 8.08
N ILE A 13 11.00 -4.41 7.60
CA ILE A 13 10.52 -4.82 6.26
C ILE A 13 10.03 -3.58 5.53
N ALA A 14 10.39 -3.44 4.26
CA ALA A 14 9.86 -2.42 3.37
C ALA A 14 9.16 -3.08 2.18
N ALA A 15 7.91 -2.71 1.96
CA ALA A 15 7.10 -3.14 0.82
C ALA A 15 6.63 -1.89 0.07
N ILE A 16 7.31 -1.58 -1.02
CA ILE A 16 7.11 -0.37 -1.81
C ILE A 16 6.37 -0.75 -3.08
N HIS A 17 5.14 -0.30 -3.21
CA HIS A 17 4.22 -0.67 -4.31
C HIS A 17 4.13 -2.20 -4.50
N VAL A 18 3.70 -2.88 -3.44
CA VAL A 18 3.56 -4.34 -3.40
C VAL A 18 2.14 -4.75 -3.02
N ILE A 19 1.59 -4.16 -1.95
CA ILE A 19 0.35 -4.66 -1.33
C ILE A 19 -0.88 -4.49 -2.22
N GLU A 20 -0.89 -3.48 -3.09
CA GLU A 20 -1.96 -3.23 -4.06
C GLU A 20 -2.07 -4.30 -5.15
N HIS A 21 -1.02 -5.10 -5.34
CA HIS A 21 -0.99 -6.22 -6.28
C HIS A 21 -1.57 -7.52 -5.71
N PHE A 22 -1.94 -7.53 -4.43
CA PHE A 22 -2.66 -8.65 -3.81
C PHE A 22 -4.16 -8.42 -3.81
N TYR A 23 -4.93 -9.50 -3.90
CA TYR A 23 -6.33 -9.45 -3.49
C TYR A 23 -6.43 -9.14 -1.99
N GLN A 24 -7.54 -8.58 -1.55
CA GLN A 24 -7.71 -8.15 -0.16
C GLN A 24 -7.40 -9.27 0.86
N TRP A 25 -7.88 -10.48 0.60
CA TRP A 25 -7.63 -11.65 1.47
C TRP A 25 -6.18 -12.10 1.47
N ASP A 26 -5.49 -12.04 0.31
CA ASP A 26 -4.07 -12.37 0.20
C ASP A 26 -3.19 -11.30 0.88
N ALA A 27 -3.60 -10.04 0.83
CA ALA A 27 -2.92 -8.95 1.49
C ALA A 27 -2.93 -9.12 3.02
N ILE A 28 -4.04 -9.57 3.61
CA ILE A 28 -4.12 -9.88 5.04
C ILE A 28 -3.14 -11.01 5.40
N GLU A 29 -3.05 -12.06 4.58
CA GLU A 29 -2.08 -13.13 4.81
C GLU A 29 -0.62 -12.65 4.64
N ALA A 30 -0.37 -11.75 3.70
CA ALA A 30 0.95 -11.13 3.55
C ALA A 30 1.33 -10.28 4.78
N LEU A 31 0.41 -9.46 5.29
CA LEU A 31 0.62 -8.68 6.50
C LEU A 31 0.88 -9.54 7.73
N LYS A 32 0.16 -10.65 7.90
CA LYS A 32 0.42 -11.65 8.97
C LYS A 32 1.82 -12.24 8.84
N GLU A 33 2.22 -12.58 7.62
CA GLU A 33 3.55 -13.16 7.38
C GLU A 33 4.67 -12.13 7.63
N TRP A 34 4.49 -10.89 7.24
CA TRP A 34 5.45 -9.82 7.54
C TRP A 34 5.54 -9.56 9.06
N ASN A 35 4.40 -9.59 9.76
CA ASN A 35 4.39 -9.50 11.22
C ASN A 35 5.14 -10.68 11.85
N ARG A 36 4.96 -11.91 11.36
CA ARG A 36 5.69 -13.09 11.85
C ARG A 36 7.20 -12.95 11.71
N VAL A 37 7.65 -12.49 10.55
CA VAL A 37 9.10 -12.35 10.23
C VAL A 37 9.75 -11.19 10.96
N LEU A 38 9.01 -10.12 11.25
CA LEU A 38 9.54 -9.00 12.03
C LEU A 38 9.82 -9.42 13.47
N LYS A 39 10.92 -8.93 14.01
CA LYS A 39 11.21 -8.99 15.45
C LYS A 39 10.21 -8.14 16.23
N THR A 40 10.01 -8.48 17.49
CA THR A 40 9.27 -7.61 18.42
C THR A 40 9.90 -6.21 18.45
N GLY A 41 9.10 -5.17 18.26
CA GLY A 41 9.55 -3.78 18.06
C GLY A 41 10.08 -3.49 16.65
N GLY A 42 10.08 -4.47 15.76
CA GLY A 42 10.49 -4.29 14.37
C GLY A 42 9.50 -3.44 13.58
N LYS A 43 10.01 -2.78 12.53
CA LYS A 43 9.28 -1.76 11.76
C LYS A 43 8.86 -2.28 10.38
N LEU A 44 7.58 -2.12 10.06
CA LEU A 44 7.05 -2.25 8.70
C LEU A 44 6.96 -0.87 8.04
N VAL A 45 7.43 -0.77 6.81
CA VAL A 45 7.31 0.41 5.95
C VAL A 45 6.55 0.02 4.69
N LEU A 46 5.44 0.69 4.42
CA LEU A 46 4.68 0.54 3.19
C LEU A 46 4.72 1.85 2.40
N GLU A 47 4.82 1.77 1.07
CA GLU A 47 4.39 2.83 0.16
C GLU A 47 3.41 2.24 -0.84
N LEU A 48 2.28 2.90 -1.02
CA LEU A 48 1.18 2.43 -1.86
C LEU A 48 0.32 3.62 -2.31
N PRO A 49 -0.49 3.43 -3.36
CA PRO A 49 -1.47 4.45 -3.75
C PRO A 49 -2.45 4.74 -2.60
N CYS A 50 -2.72 6.03 -2.38
CA CYS A 50 -3.67 6.51 -1.38
C CYS A 50 -5.00 6.83 -2.05
N MET A 51 -6.03 6.02 -1.81
CA MET A 51 -7.33 6.21 -2.44
C MET A 51 -8.00 7.53 -2.02
N ASP A 52 -7.73 8.03 -0.81
CA ASP A 52 -8.21 9.35 -0.38
C ASP A 52 -7.69 10.45 -1.32
N LYS A 53 -6.39 10.42 -1.64
CA LYS A 53 -5.74 11.40 -2.55
C LYS A 53 -6.23 11.24 -3.98
N VAL A 54 -6.33 10.00 -4.47
CA VAL A 54 -6.75 9.69 -5.84
C VAL A 54 -8.20 10.11 -6.09
N LEU A 55 -9.11 9.77 -5.20
CA LEU A 55 -10.52 10.14 -5.32
C LEU A 55 -10.71 11.66 -5.27
N LYS A 56 -9.96 12.35 -4.40
CA LYS A 56 -9.96 13.81 -4.33
C LYS A 56 -9.48 14.44 -5.64
N TYR A 57 -8.41 13.90 -6.22
CA TYR A 57 -7.88 14.35 -7.50
C TYR A 57 -8.89 14.16 -8.64
N ILE A 58 -9.48 12.97 -8.73
CA ILE A 58 -10.50 12.64 -9.74
C ILE A 58 -11.71 13.59 -9.61
N TYR A 59 -12.22 13.78 -8.40
CA TYR A 59 -13.33 14.69 -8.14
C TYR A 59 -13.00 16.14 -8.58
N MET A 60 -11.80 16.61 -8.25
CA MET A 60 -11.34 17.95 -8.66
C MET A 60 -11.28 18.10 -10.18
N CYS A 61 -10.75 17.09 -10.89
CA CYS A 61 -10.67 17.11 -12.35
C CYS A 61 -12.07 17.17 -12.98
N ILE A 62 -13.00 16.33 -12.52
CA ILE A 62 -14.39 16.31 -12.99
C ILE A 62 -15.05 17.66 -12.74
N LYS A 63 -14.95 18.20 -11.54
CA LYS A 63 -15.57 19.47 -11.16
C LYS A 63 -15.06 20.66 -11.97
N LYS A 64 -13.77 20.67 -12.28
CA LYS A 64 -13.12 21.77 -13.03
C LYS A 64 -13.09 21.55 -14.55
N GLY A 65 -13.56 20.41 -15.06
CA GLY A 65 -13.47 20.06 -16.48
C GLY A 65 -12.03 19.90 -16.98
N ILE A 66 -11.11 19.45 -16.09
CA ILE A 66 -9.70 19.23 -16.41
C ILE A 66 -9.52 17.77 -16.86
N ASN A 67 -8.73 17.55 -17.91
CA ASN A 67 -8.37 16.19 -18.32
C ASN A 67 -7.64 15.45 -17.21
N LEU A 68 -8.14 14.26 -16.90
CA LEU A 68 -7.59 13.39 -15.89
C LEU A 68 -6.29 12.73 -16.39
N SER A 69 -5.19 12.91 -15.65
CA SER A 69 -3.96 12.16 -15.94
C SER A 69 -4.17 10.69 -15.63
N PRO A 70 -3.96 9.75 -16.60
CA PRO A 70 -4.10 8.33 -16.34
C PRO A 70 -3.23 7.85 -15.18
N MET A 71 -1.97 8.30 -15.10
CA MET A 71 -1.01 7.93 -14.05
C MET A 71 -1.48 8.34 -12.66
N MET A 72 -2.18 9.47 -12.53
CA MET A 72 -2.69 10.00 -11.26
C MET A 72 -4.07 9.46 -10.90
N GLY A 73 -4.76 8.85 -11.84
CA GLY A 73 -6.12 8.36 -11.68
C GLY A 73 -6.25 6.86 -12.02
N PHE A 74 -6.51 6.55 -13.28
CA PHE A 74 -6.90 5.18 -13.69
C PHE A 74 -5.80 4.12 -13.49
N HIS A 75 -4.51 4.47 -13.63
CA HIS A 75 -3.43 3.53 -13.35
C HIS A 75 -3.39 3.12 -11.87
N VAL A 76 -3.96 3.93 -10.97
CA VAL A 76 -4.06 3.56 -9.56
C VAL A 76 -5.07 2.42 -9.33
N PHE A 77 -6.15 2.39 -10.13
CA PHE A 77 -7.17 1.34 -9.98
C PHE A 77 -6.74 0.01 -10.61
N TRP A 78 -6.05 0.05 -11.75
CA TRP A 78 -5.81 -1.16 -12.55
C TRP A 78 -4.34 -1.44 -12.87
N GLY A 79 -3.43 -0.55 -12.48
CA GLY A 79 -2.02 -0.61 -12.87
C GLY A 79 -1.74 0.12 -14.19
N ASP A 80 -0.46 0.28 -14.50
CA ASP A 80 -0.01 0.91 -15.75
C ASP A 80 -0.07 -0.11 -16.89
N PRO A 81 -0.89 0.13 -17.95
CA PRO A 81 -1.09 -0.81 -19.05
C PRO A 81 0.15 -1.07 -19.92
N LYS A 82 1.22 -0.29 -19.74
CA LYS A 82 2.50 -0.59 -20.41
C LYS A 82 3.13 -1.90 -19.91
N TYR A 83 2.86 -2.26 -18.66
CA TYR A 83 3.28 -3.54 -18.08
C TYR A 83 2.25 -4.61 -18.47
N ARG A 84 2.58 -5.43 -19.46
CA ARG A 84 1.72 -6.50 -19.95
C ARG A 84 1.87 -7.78 -19.12
N ASP A 85 1.87 -7.62 -17.81
CA ASP A 85 2.04 -8.69 -16.83
C ASP A 85 0.87 -8.69 -15.85
N PRO A 86 0.12 -9.80 -15.71
CA PRO A 86 -0.96 -9.92 -14.73
C PRO A 86 -0.54 -9.65 -13.28
N LEU A 87 0.74 -9.82 -12.94
CA LEU A 87 1.27 -9.53 -11.61
C LEU A 87 1.36 -8.02 -11.34
N MET A 88 1.38 -7.20 -12.40
CA MET A 88 1.45 -5.74 -12.30
C MET A 88 0.06 -5.07 -12.24
N VAL A 89 -1.00 -5.87 -12.27
CA VAL A 89 -2.38 -5.36 -12.11
C VAL A 89 -2.63 -5.05 -10.64
N HIS A 90 -3.18 -3.87 -10.37
CA HIS A 90 -3.67 -3.54 -9.04
C HIS A 90 -4.98 -4.28 -8.77
N LYS A 91 -5.02 -5.04 -7.70
CA LYS A 91 -6.16 -5.89 -7.32
C LYS A 91 -6.98 -5.31 -6.19
N TRP A 92 -6.39 -4.39 -5.43
CA TRP A 92 -7.06 -3.70 -4.33
C TRP A 92 -6.48 -2.30 -4.11
N GLY A 93 -7.31 -1.39 -3.60
CA GLY A 93 -6.92 -0.02 -3.23
C GLY A 93 -7.21 0.25 -1.76
N TYR A 94 -6.40 1.12 -1.14
CA TYR A 94 -6.50 1.45 0.28
C TYR A 94 -6.67 2.94 0.51
N THR A 95 -7.63 3.30 1.36
CA THR A 95 -7.61 4.58 2.06
C THR A 95 -6.66 4.50 3.25
N GLN A 96 -6.33 5.65 3.86
CA GLN A 96 -5.54 5.64 5.11
C GLN A 96 -6.24 4.86 6.21
N ALA A 97 -7.56 5.01 6.34
CA ALA A 97 -8.35 4.27 7.33
C ALA A 97 -8.30 2.76 7.10
N MET A 98 -8.46 2.31 5.85
CA MET A 98 -8.46 0.88 5.50
C MET A 98 -7.12 0.21 5.77
N ILE A 99 -6.01 0.83 5.37
CA ILE A 99 -4.69 0.22 5.62
C ILE A 99 -4.34 0.21 7.11
N LYS A 100 -4.71 1.25 7.84
CA LYS A 100 -4.54 1.29 9.30
C LYS A 100 -5.32 0.16 9.98
N GLU A 101 -6.59 -0.01 9.65
CA GLU A 101 -7.44 -1.08 10.19
C GLU A 101 -6.86 -2.46 9.88
N ALA A 102 -6.40 -2.69 8.65
CA ALA A 102 -5.78 -3.96 8.25
C ALA A 102 -4.49 -4.25 9.04
N LEU A 103 -3.66 -3.25 9.26
CA LEU A 103 -2.43 -3.36 10.05
C LEU A 103 -2.74 -3.68 11.52
N GLU A 104 -3.65 -2.94 12.14
CA GLU A 104 -4.05 -3.14 13.52
C GLU A 104 -4.71 -4.52 13.72
N PHE A 105 -5.52 -4.96 12.75
CA PHE A 105 -6.15 -6.29 12.77
C PHE A 105 -5.14 -7.45 12.83
N VAL A 106 -4.00 -7.30 12.17
CA VAL A 106 -2.94 -8.34 12.17
C VAL A 106 -1.91 -8.16 13.29
N GLY A 107 -2.08 -7.17 14.16
CA GLY A 107 -1.26 -6.97 15.36
C GLY A 107 -0.15 -5.93 15.25
N PHE A 108 -0.13 -5.10 14.21
CA PHE A 108 0.75 -3.94 14.17
C PHE A 108 0.22 -2.80 15.03
N ASN A 109 1.13 -1.99 15.57
CA ASN A 109 0.83 -0.86 16.44
C ASN A 109 1.51 0.41 15.92
N GLY A 110 1.14 1.57 16.50
CA GLY A 110 1.80 2.85 16.24
C GLY A 110 1.74 3.30 14.80
N VAL A 111 0.64 3.00 14.09
CA VAL A 111 0.50 3.33 12.66
C VAL A 111 0.57 4.84 12.46
N ILE A 112 1.53 5.29 11.68
CA ILE A 112 1.69 6.70 11.27
C ILE A 112 1.79 6.82 9.76
N PHE A 113 1.37 7.97 9.24
CA PHE A 113 1.41 8.29 7.83
C PHE A 113 2.43 9.40 7.57
N GLU A 114 3.23 9.22 6.52
CA GLU A 114 4.22 10.18 6.05
C GLU A 114 4.02 10.43 4.55
N GLU A 115 4.70 11.45 4.02
CA GLU A 115 4.81 11.63 2.58
C GLU A 115 5.67 10.52 1.96
N PRO A 116 5.28 10.01 0.78
CA PRO A 116 6.04 8.97 0.09
C PRO A 116 7.42 9.47 -0.31
N ARG A 117 8.39 8.56 -0.37
CA ARG A 117 9.78 8.87 -0.72
C ARG A 117 10.18 8.40 -2.11
N TYR A 118 9.44 7.45 -2.68
CA TYR A 118 9.81 6.79 -3.93
C TYR A 118 8.91 7.17 -5.11
N HIS A 119 7.67 7.61 -4.86
CA HIS A 119 6.70 7.94 -5.89
C HIS A 119 6.03 9.30 -5.66
N PHE A 120 4.79 9.48 -6.08
CA PHE A 120 4.13 10.78 -6.18
C PHE A 120 3.44 11.18 -4.88
N PRO A 121 3.86 12.26 -4.19
CA PRO A 121 3.23 12.71 -2.94
C PRO A 121 1.74 13.02 -3.05
N VAL A 122 1.30 13.52 -4.22
CA VAL A 122 -0.10 13.87 -4.46
C VAL A 122 -1.01 12.65 -4.69
N ARG A 123 -0.45 11.46 -4.88
CA ARG A 123 -1.14 10.21 -5.18
C ARG A 123 -0.94 9.14 -4.12
N ASP A 124 0.26 9.04 -3.61
CA ASP A 124 0.69 7.91 -2.79
C ASP A 124 0.77 8.28 -1.30
N MET A 125 0.84 7.29 -0.44
CA MET A 125 1.09 7.42 0.99
C MET A 125 2.24 6.51 1.42
N ARG A 126 2.93 6.94 2.47
CA ARG A 126 3.89 6.12 3.20
C ARG A 126 3.31 5.82 4.57
N VAL A 127 3.38 4.56 4.97
CA VAL A 127 2.84 4.05 6.23
C VAL A 127 3.95 3.40 7.01
N LEU A 128 4.09 3.77 8.27
CA LEU A 128 4.97 3.11 9.23
C LEU A 128 4.11 2.42 10.28
N ALA A 129 4.49 1.21 10.66
CA ALA A 129 3.84 0.45 11.72
C ALA A 129 4.88 -0.42 12.44
N TRP A 130 4.62 -0.79 13.68
CA TRP A 130 5.54 -1.58 14.50
C TRP A 130 4.85 -2.84 15.03
N LYS A 131 5.62 -3.93 15.10
CA LYS A 131 5.20 -5.16 15.78
C LYS A 131 5.31 -5.04 17.29
#